data_743142fbdca4494619c126407cc7379b
#
_entry.id   743142fbdca4494619c126407cc7379b
#
_cell.length_a   1.000
_cell.length_b   1.000
_cell.length_c   1.000
_cell.angle_alpha   90.00
_cell.angle_beta   90.00
_cell.angle_gamma   90.00
#
_symmetry.space_group_name_H-M   'P 1'
#
loop_
_entity.id
_entity.type
_entity.pdbx_description
1 polymer ?
#
loop_
_entity_poly.entity_id
_entity_poly.type
_entity_poly.pdbx_seq_one_letter_code
_entity_poly.pdbx_strand_id
1 'polypeptide(L)'
;DHYWGSGFLPSQYQGVKLRNAKEPVLYLRDPDAMPRHVRRSMLNGIRDLNTMRHQQTGDPEIETRIKQYEMAWRMQSSIPDLNDLSDEPESTFELYGPDSRRPGSYAANCILARRLIERDVRFVQLFHPDWDHHSRLSSWCTARCRDTDQASAALVIDLKQRGLLDDTLVVWGGEFGRGVAGQGKWDSPDGGRDHHPRCFTMWLAGG
;
A
#
# COMPACT_ATOMS: atom_id res chain seq x y z
N ASP A 1 8.49 -11.38 7.47
CA ASP A 1 8.77 -10.17 6.64
C ASP A 1 9.45 -10.45 5.29
N HIS A 2 9.64 -11.72 4.89
CA HIS A 2 10.36 -12.08 3.66
C HIS A 2 9.71 -11.55 2.37
N TYR A 3 8.41 -11.28 2.38
CA TYR A 3 7.65 -10.81 1.20
C TYR A 3 7.67 -9.29 0.99
N TRP A 4 8.31 -8.55 1.89
CA TRP A 4 8.31 -7.08 1.87
C TRP A 4 9.67 -6.47 1.50
N GLY A 5 10.64 -7.31 1.17
CA GLY A 5 11.96 -6.89 0.73
C GLY A 5 12.01 -6.67 -0.78
N SER A 6 13.09 -6.05 -1.25
CA SER A 6 13.37 -5.85 -2.68
C SER A 6 13.69 -7.15 -3.44
N GLY A 7 13.79 -8.28 -2.74
CA GLY A 7 14.19 -9.57 -3.33
C GLY A 7 15.62 -9.52 -3.86
N PHE A 8 15.78 -9.82 -5.15
CA PHE A 8 17.05 -9.78 -5.85
C PHE A 8 17.38 -8.38 -6.43
N LEU A 9 16.44 -7.45 -6.38
CA LEU A 9 16.67 -6.08 -6.85
C LEU A 9 17.50 -5.31 -5.81
N PRO A 10 18.31 -4.33 -6.24
CA PRO A 10 18.98 -3.42 -5.32
C PRO A 10 18.01 -2.77 -4.34
N SER A 11 18.43 -2.59 -3.11
CA SER A 11 17.59 -2.09 -1.99
C SER A 11 17.00 -0.70 -2.23
N GLN A 12 17.53 0.06 -3.18
CA GLN A 12 16.94 1.35 -3.62
C GLN A 12 15.55 1.21 -4.24
N TYR A 13 15.18 0.01 -4.70
CA TYR A 13 13.87 -0.30 -5.29
C TYR A 13 12.88 -0.88 -4.29
N GLN A 14 13.26 -0.98 -3.03
CA GLN A 14 12.36 -1.46 -1.99
C GLN A 14 11.22 -0.47 -1.75
N GLY A 15 9.99 -1.00 -1.76
CA GLY A 15 8.81 -0.23 -1.40
C GLY A 15 8.73 0.06 0.11
N VAL A 16 7.95 1.04 0.48
CA VAL A 16 7.65 1.38 1.86
C VAL A 16 6.32 0.77 2.26
N LYS A 17 6.34 -0.06 3.30
CA LYS A 17 5.12 -0.66 3.87
C LYS A 17 4.43 0.34 4.78
N LEU A 18 3.25 0.79 4.39
CA LEU A 18 2.33 1.51 5.26
C LEU A 18 1.49 0.51 6.06
N ARG A 19 1.48 0.64 7.38
CA ARG A 19 0.73 -0.26 8.26
C ARG A 19 -0.57 0.39 8.69
N ASN A 20 -1.57 -0.44 8.96
CA ASN A 20 -2.84 -0.05 9.57
C ASN A 20 -2.67 0.27 11.05
N ALA A 21 -2.02 1.38 11.37
CA ALA A 21 -1.77 1.78 12.74
C ALA A 21 -1.70 3.30 12.84
N LYS A 22 -1.83 3.82 14.06
CA LYS A 22 -1.63 5.24 14.37
C LYS A 22 -0.26 5.75 13.85
N GLU A 23 0.72 4.87 13.80
CA GLU A 23 2.02 5.10 13.17
C GLU A 23 2.16 4.19 11.95
N PRO A 24 1.85 4.68 10.75
CA PRO A 24 1.83 3.85 9.53
C PRO A 24 3.22 3.38 9.12
N VAL A 25 4.25 4.12 9.46
CA VAL A 25 5.66 3.74 9.23
C VAL A 25 6.37 3.66 10.58
N LEU A 26 7.05 2.52 10.82
CA LEU A 26 7.80 2.30 12.05
C LEU A 26 9.02 3.23 12.13
N TYR A 27 9.32 3.66 13.35
CA TYR A 27 10.54 4.44 13.66
C TYR A 27 10.68 5.73 12.84
N LEU A 28 9.55 6.27 12.37
CA LEU A 28 9.56 7.50 11.59
C LEU A 28 9.80 8.72 12.46
N ARG A 29 9.32 8.69 13.71
CA ARG A 29 9.48 9.81 14.64
C ARG A 29 10.90 9.87 15.20
N ASP A 30 11.39 11.08 15.37
CA ASP A 30 12.62 11.30 16.12
C ASP A 30 12.40 10.95 17.61
N PRO A 31 13.46 10.58 18.35
CA PRO A 31 13.38 10.44 19.80
C PRO A 31 12.86 11.73 20.46
N ASP A 32 12.12 11.58 21.55
CA ASP A 32 11.64 12.70 22.33
C ASP A 32 12.76 13.68 22.65
N ALA A 33 12.47 14.97 22.55
CA ALA A 33 13.41 16.07 22.77
C ALA A 33 14.57 16.24 21.76
N MET A 34 14.56 15.54 20.62
CA MET A 34 15.54 15.81 19.55
C MET A 34 15.01 16.89 18.59
N PRO A 35 15.62 18.11 18.58
CA PRO A 35 15.20 19.14 17.62
C PRO A 35 15.46 18.72 16.18
N ARG A 36 14.53 19.03 15.28
CA ARG A 36 14.60 18.64 13.88
C ARG A 36 15.90 19.11 13.18
N HIS A 37 16.40 20.29 13.50
CA HIS A 37 17.65 20.79 12.93
C HIS A 37 18.88 19.97 13.38
N VAL A 38 18.89 19.48 14.63
CA VAL A 38 19.95 18.61 15.14
C VAL A 38 19.92 17.28 14.38
N ARG A 39 18.74 16.69 14.22
CA ARG A 39 18.58 15.48 13.43
C ARG A 39 19.07 15.68 12.00
N ARG A 40 18.74 16.79 11.35
CA ARG A 40 19.24 17.12 10.00
C ARG A 40 20.77 17.20 9.96
N SER A 41 21.38 17.86 10.93
CA SER A 41 22.84 17.95 11.01
C SER A 41 23.50 16.57 11.18
N MET A 42 22.92 15.69 12.00
CA MET A 42 23.39 14.31 12.14
C MET A 42 23.31 13.53 10.82
N LEU A 43 22.18 13.64 10.10
CA LEU A 43 22.01 12.98 8.81
C LEU A 43 22.99 13.51 7.75
N ASN A 44 23.26 14.81 7.75
CA ASN A 44 24.28 15.39 6.88
C ASN A 44 25.68 14.83 7.19
N GLY A 45 26.07 14.76 8.47
CA GLY A 45 27.33 14.17 8.88
C GLY A 45 27.46 12.68 8.47
N ILE A 46 26.40 11.89 8.67
CA ILE A 46 26.37 10.49 8.24
C ILE A 46 26.50 10.39 6.70
N ARG A 47 25.80 11.26 5.96
CA ARG A 47 25.91 11.31 4.50
C ARG A 47 27.35 11.61 4.06
N ASP A 48 27.98 12.60 4.68
CA ASP A 48 29.33 13.04 4.31
C ASP A 48 30.36 11.93 4.60
N LEU A 49 30.28 11.24 5.75
CA LEU A 49 31.09 10.08 6.07
C LEU A 49 30.87 8.92 5.09
N ASN A 50 29.62 8.62 4.75
CA ASN A 50 29.28 7.59 3.80
C ASN A 50 29.80 7.94 2.39
N THR A 51 29.73 9.20 1.99
CA THR A 51 30.27 9.66 0.70
C THR A 51 31.80 9.49 0.63
N MET A 52 32.51 9.83 1.69
CA MET A 52 33.97 9.58 1.77
C MET A 52 34.28 8.09 1.66
N ARG A 53 33.51 7.24 2.36
CA ARG A 53 33.70 5.79 2.30
C ARG A 53 33.38 5.24 0.90
N HIS A 54 32.31 5.72 0.27
CA HIS A 54 31.97 5.31 -1.10
C HIS A 54 33.08 5.66 -2.10
N GLN A 55 33.69 6.85 -1.99
CA GLN A 55 34.83 7.24 -2.81
C GLN A 55 36.06 6.32 -2.65
N GLN A 56 36.23 5.75 -1.46
CA GLN A 56 37.35 4.83 -1.17
C GLN A 56 37.07 3.40 -1.64
N THR A 57 35.85 2.92 -1.50
CA THR A 57 35.50 1.50 -1.71
C THR A 57 34.79 1.22 -3.02
N GLY A 58 34.09 2.22 -3.59
CA GLY A 58 33.24 2.06 -4.77
C GLY A 58 31.97 1.21 -4.51
N ASP A 59 31.61 0.91 -3.25
CA ASP A 59 30.50 0.05 -2.89
C ASP A 59 29.16 0.76 -3.17
N PRO A 60 28.32 0.26 -4.11
CA PRO A 60 27.06 0.89 -4.50
C PRO A 60 25.99 0.85 -3.37
N GLU A 61 26.10 -0.06 -2.41
CA GLU A 61 25.16 -0.14 -1.28
C GLU A 61 25.28 1.07 -0.36
N ILE A 62 26.43 1.73 -0.33
CA ILE A 62 26.62 2.97 0.44
C ILE A 62 25.77 4.11 -0.14
N GLU A 63 25.73 4.26 -1.46
CA GLU A 63 24.88 5.26 -2.11
C GLU A 63 23.39 4.98 -1.86
N THR A 64 23.00 3.72 -1.93
CA THR A 64 21.64 3.28 -1.61
C THR A 64 21.26 3.66 -0.18
N ARG A 65 22.14 3.45 0.78
CA ARG A 65 21.91 3.80 2.18
C ARG A 65 21.76 5.30 2.39
N ILE A 66 22.54 6.12 1.71
CA ILE A 66 22.36 7.58 1.73
C ILE A 66 20.96 7.96 1.23
N LYS A 67 20.52 7.40 0.12
CA LYS A 67 19.18 7.65 -0.44
C LYS A 67 18.06 7.21 0.51
N GLN A 68 18.23 6.08 1.20
CA GLN A 68 17.26 5.59 2.18
C GLN A 68 17.14 6.54 3.39
N TYR A 69 18.23 7.08 3.92
CA TYR A 69 18.16 8.06 5.00
C TYR A 69 17.47 9.36 4.57
N GLU A 70 17.73 9.85 3.38
CA GLU A 70 17.06 11.05 2.83
C GLU A 70 15.56 10.78 2.61
N MET A 71 15.19 9.60 2.14
CA MET A 71 13.79 9.20 1.99
C MET A 71 13.10 9.17 3.36
N ALA A 72 13.69 8.50 4.36
CA ALA A 72 13.14 8.44 5.72
C ALA A 72 12.94 9.85 6.31
N TRP A 73 13.89 10.75 6.10
CA TRP A 73 13.78 12.15 6.53
C TRP A 73 12.59 12.88 5.89
N ARG A 74 12.39 12.73 4.58
CA ARG A 74 11.24 13.32 3.88
C ARG A 74 9.92 12.76 4.38
N MET A 75 9.86 11.45 4.62
CA MET A 75 8.67 10.76 5.12
C MET A 75 8.23 11.26 6.50
N GLN A 76 9.14 11.71 7.34
CA GLN A 76 8.81 12.27 8.67
C GLN A 76 7.86 13.46 8.62
N SER A 77 7.90 14.24 7.55
CA SER A 77 6.97 15.36 7.36
C SER A 77 5.73 15.01 6.54
N SER A 78 5.87 14.12 5.56
CA SER A 78 4.79 13.85 4.60
C SER A 78 3.80 12.77 5.05
N ILE A 79 4.24 11.82 5.88
CA ILE A 79 3.37 10.72 6.31
C ILE A 79 2.28 11.17 7.31
N PRO A 80 2.55 12.02 8.31
CA PRO A 80 1.49 12.55 9.17
C PRO A 80 0.39 13.23 8.37
N ASP A 81 0.74 14.12 7.43
CA ASP A 81 -0.21 14.84 6.57
C ASP A 81 -0.97 13.89 5.63
N LEU A 82 -0.33 12.82 5.18
CA LEU A 82 -0.99 11.80 4.35
C LEU A 82 -2.11 11.08 5.11
N ASN A 83 -1.85 10.74 6.37
CA ASN A 83 -2.79 9.98 7.21
C ASN A 83 -3.87 10.82 7.87
N ASP A 84 -3.69 12.13 7.94
CA ASP A 84 -4.72 13.02 8.46
C ASP A 84 -5.79 13.19 7.38
N LEU A 85 -6.94 12.58 7.61
CA LEU A 85 -8.11 12.66 6.73
C LEU A 85 -9.10 13.75 7.17
N SER A 86 -8.73 14.61 8.12
CA SER A 86 -9.63 15.65 8.66
C SER A 86 -9.99 16.73 7.64
N ASP A 87 -9.17 16.89 6.61
CA ASP A 87 -9.37 17.80 5.49
C ASP A 87 -10.23 17.22 4.35
N GLU A 88 -10.55 15.93 4.39
CA GLU A 88 -11.40 15.31 3.38
C GLU A 88 -12.87 15.71 3.57
N PRO A 89 -13.57 16.11 2.50
CA PRO A 89 -14.99 16.45 2.59
C PRO A 89 -15.87 15.23 2.90
N GLU A 90 -17.03 15.45 3.50
CA GLU A 90 -17.97 14.38 3.85
C GLU A 90 -18.35 13.52 2.64
N SER A 91 -18.50 14.14 1.47
CA SER A 91 -18.79 13.46 0.20
C SER A 91 -17.75 12.40 -0.19
N THR A 92 -16.47 12.58 0.19
CA THR A 92 -15.44 11.56 0.00
C THR A 92 -15.77 10.32 0.84
N PHE A 93 -16.08 10.50 2.12
CA PHE A 93 -16.40 9.37 2.99
C PHE A 93 -17.69 8.65 2.59
N GLU A 94 -18.71 9.40 2.14
CA GLU A 94 -19.93 8.82 1.59
C GLU A 94 -19.66 7.99 0.32
N LEU A 95 -18.82 8.49 -0.57
CA LEU A 95 -18.42 7.80 -1.80
C LEU A 95 -17.74 6.46 -1.50
N TYR A 96 -16.72 6.48 -0.60
CA TYR A 96 -15.94 5.29 -0.25
C TYR A 96 -16.66 4.33 0.70
N GLY A 97 -17.76 4.75 1.32
CA GLY A 97 -18.63 3.93 2.14
C GLY A 97 -18.37 3.99 3.64
N PRO A 98 -19.17 3.27 4.45
CA PRO A 98 -19.22 3.44 5.89
C PRO A 98 -17.93 3.13 6.62
N ASP A 99 -17.09 2.27 6.06
CA ASP A 99 -15.80 1.89 6.65
C ASP A 99 -14.66 2.87 6.33
N SER A 100 -14.91 3.88 5.50
CA SER A 100 -13.89 4.82 5.01
C SER A 100 -13.20 5.63 6.12
N ARG A 101 -13.89 5.85 7.25
CA ARG A 101 -13.32 6.53 8.42
C ARG A 101 -12.61 5.59 9.39
N ARG A 102 -12.74 4.28 9.20
CA ARG A 102 -12.12 3.28 10.08
C ARG A 102 -10.67 3.04 9.65
N PRO A 103 -9.68 3.45 10.46
CA PRO A 103 -8.27 3.25 10.11
C PRO A 103 -8.00 1.79 9.79
N GLY A 104 -7.34 1.56 8.65
CA GLY A 104 -6.97 0.24 8.22
C GLY A 104 -8.03 -0.57 7.51
N SER A 105 -9.23 -0.05 7.35
CA SER A 105 -10.20 -0.65 6.42
C SER A 105 -9.68 -0.56 4.97
N TYR A 106 -10.19 -1.41 4.12
CA TYR A 106 -9.88 -1.33 2.69
C TYR A 106 -10.30 0.02 2.10
N ALA A 107 -11.45 0.54 2.51
CA ALA A 107 -11.95 1.85 2.08
C ALA A 107 -11.03 3.01 2.49
N ALA A 108 -10.57 3.03 3.75
CA ALA A 108 -9.59 4.03 4.19
C ALA A 108 -8.26 3.91 3.43
N ASN A 109 -7.82 2.68 3.14
CA ASN A 109 -6.60 2.45 2.36
C ASN A 109 -6.76 2.89 0.91
N CYS A 110 -7.94 2.80 0.31
CA CYS A 110 -8.22 3.34 -1.02
C CYS A 110 -8.11 4.88 -1.03
N ILE A 111 -8.61 5.58 -0.02
CA ILE A 111 -8.42 7.03 0.13
C ILE A 111 -6.92 7.36 0.24
N LEU A 112 -6.17 6.63 1.05
CA LEU A 112 -4.72 6.83 1.17
C LEU A 112 -3.99 6.57 -0.16
N ALA A 113 -4.41 5.57 -0.92
CA ALA A 113 -3.84 5.29 -2.24
C ALA A 113 -4.05 6.47 -3.19
N ARG A 114 -5.25 7.05 -3.26
CA ARG A 114 -5.54 8.25 -4.04
C ARG A 114 -4.65 9.42 -3.58
N ARG A 115 -4.53 9.66 -2.26
CA ARG A 115 -3.67 10.73 -1.71
C ARG A 115 -2.18 10.53 -2.02
N LEU A 116 -1.72 9.29 -2.13
CA LEU A 116 -0.36 8.96 -2.58
C LEU A 116 -0.18 9.32 -4.07
N ILE A 117 -1.15 9.00 -4.92
CA ILE A 117 -1.11 9.37 -6.34
C ILE A 117 -1.10 10.90 -6.51
N GLU A 118 -1.90 11.65 -5.74
CA GLU A 118 -1.87 13.12 -5.73
C GLU A 118 -0.49 13.71 -5.34
N ARG A 119 0.38 12.89 -4.74
CA ARG A 119 1.76 13.26 -4.34
C ARG A 119 2.81 12.62 -5.24
N ASP A 120 2.45 12.27 -6.46
CA ASP A 120 3.33 11.70 -7.47
C ASP A 120 4.00 10.37 -7.07
N VAL A 121 3.37 9.58 -6.20
CA VAL A 121 3.83 8.22 -5.91
C VAL A 121 3.45 7.31 -7.08
N ARG A 122 4.43 6.88 -7.85
CA ARG A 122 4.26 6.17 -9.12
C ARG A 122 3.67 4.76 -9.02
N PHE A 123 3.86 4.10 -7.89
CA PHE A 123 3.38 2.73 -7.68
C PHE A 123 2.83 2.57 -6.28
N VAL A 124 1.55 2.23 -6.19
CA VAL A 124 0.84 1.97 -4.92
C VAL A 124 0.22 0.59 -5.02
N GLN A 125 0.46 -0.25 -4.03
CA GLN A 125 -0.13 -1.58 -3.95
C GLN A 125 -0.97 -1.71 -2.69
N LEU A 126 -2.25 -2.05 -2.87
CA LEU A 126 -3.18 -2.37 -1.79
C LEU A 126 -3.32 -3.88 -1.67
N PHE A 127 -3.30 -4.38 -0.44
CA PHE A 127 -3.55 -5.78 -0.13
C PHE A 127 -4.84 -5.92 0.66
N HIS A 128 -5.71 -6.79 0.21
CA HIS A 128 -6.89 -7.21 0.96
C HIS A 128 -6.81 -8.71 1.20
N PRO A 129 -6.82 -9.18 2.47
CA PRO A 129 -6.59 -10.58 2.81
C PRO A 129 -7.85 -11.45 2.68
N ASP A 130 -7.65 -12.74 2.93
CA ASP A 130 -8.70 -13.73 3.16
C ASP A 130 -9.59 -14.05 1.94
N TRP A 131 -8.98 -14.14 0.75
CA TRP A 131 -9.66 -14.59 -0.47
C TRP A 131 -9.46 -16.07 -0.77
N ASP A 132 -8.69 -16.78 0.05
CA ASP A 132 -8.34 -18.18 -0.14
C ASP A 132 -9.42 -19.12 0.43
N HIS A 133 -10.57 -19.17 -0.24
CA HIS A 133 -11.77 -19.85 0.25
C HIS A 133 -11.81 -21.35 -0.11
N HIS A 134 -11.13 -22.17 0.67
CA HIS A 134 -11.18 -23.63 0.58
C HIS A 134 -12.39 -24.25 1.29
N SER A 135 -13.16 -23.44 2.02
CA SER A 135 -14.44 -23.79 2.66
C SER A 135 -15.31 -22.56 2.79
N ARG A 136 -16.61 -22.76 3.06
CA ARG A 136 -17.58 -21.67 3.29
C ARG A 136 -17.52 -20.54 2.26
N LEU A 137 -17.27 -20.89 1.00
CA LEU A 137 -17.07 -19.94 -0.11
C LEU A 137 -18.18 -18.90 -0.17
N SER A 138 -19.44 -19.31 -0.10
CA SER A 138 -20.59 -18.40 -0.27
C SER A 138 -20.60 -17.27 0.76
N SER A 139 -20.41 -17.60 2.04
CA SER A 139 -20.44 -16.60 3.11
C SER A 139 -19.19 -15.72 3.16
N TRP A 140 -18.03 -16.33 2.99
CA TRP A 140 -16.76 -15.60 3.09
C TRP A 140 -16.49 -14.72 1.87
N CYS A 141 -16.75 -15.23 0.66
CA CYS A 141 -16.62 -14.44 -0.56
C CYS A 141 -17.57 -13.23 -0.53
N THR A 142 -18.84 -13.44 -0.11
CA THR A 142 -19.78 -12.32 0.07
C THR A 142 -19.26 -11.28 1.04
N ALA A 143 -18.66 -11.70 2.15
CA ALA A 143 -18.09 -10.74 3.12
C ALA A 143 -16.92 -9.95 2.51
N ARG A 144 -15.99 -10.63 1.81
CA ARG A 144 -14.84 -9.95 1.17
C ARG A 144 -15.28 -9.02 0.05
N CYS A 145 -16.28 -9.41 -0.75
CA CYS A 145 -16.86 -8.53 -1.75
C CYS A 145 -17.46 -7.26 -1.12
N ARG A 146 -18.19 -7.39 -0.02
CA ARG A 146 -18.74 -6.21 0.70
C ARG A 146 -17.65 -5.27 1.22
N ASP A 147 -16.53 -5.83 1.68
CA ASP A 147 -15.39 -5.02 2.16
C ASP A 147 -14.75 -4.19 1.04
N THR A 148 -14.77 -4.68 -0.21
CA THR A 148 -13.95 -4.13 -1.30
C THR A 148 -14.75 -3.46 -2.41
N ASP A 149 -15.99 -3.84 -2.67
CA ASP A 149 -16.74 -3.48 -3.87
C ASP A 149 -16.95 -1.97 -3.99
N GLN A 150 -17.62 -1.37 -3.02
CA GLN A 150 -17.88 0.08 -3.04
C GLN A 150 -16.59 0.90 -3.08
N ALA A 151 -15.60 0.55 -2.26
CA ALA A 151 -14.37 1.32 -2.18
C ALA A 151 -13.49 1.21 -3.45
N SER A 152 -13.51 0.07 -4.14
CA SER A 152 -12.83 -0.09 -5.42
C SER A 152 -13.49 0.76 -6.51
N ALA A 153 -14.80 0.76 -6.59
CA ALA A 153 -15.55 1.63 -7.51
C ALA A 153 -15.33 3.12 -7.19
N ALA A 154 -15.36 3.46 -5.90
CA ALA A 154 -15.12 4.82 -5.42
C ALA A 154 -13.73 5.34 -5.81
N LEU A 155 -12.69 4.51 -5.70
CA LEU A 155 -11.33 4.89 -6.08
C LEU A 155 -11.26 5.29 -7.57
N VAL A 156 -11.87 4.51 -8.46
CA VAL A 156 -11.90 4.82 -9.90
C VAL A 156 -12.69 6.11 -10.17
N ILE A 157 -13.84 6.28 -9.51
CA ILE A 157 -14.68 7.48 -9.63
C ILE A 157 -13.93 8.72 -9.14
N ASP A 158 -13.31 8.65 -7.97
CA ASP A 158 -12.58 9.77 -7.34
C ASP A 158 -11.37 10.18 -8.19
N LEU A 159 -10.57 9.20 -8.67
CA LEU A 159 -9.47 9.48 -9.60
C LEU A 159 -9.98 10.16 -10.88
N LYS A 160 -11.10 9.71 -11.42
CA LYS A 160 -11.71 10.33 -12.62
C LYS A 160 -12.17 11.75 -12.34
N GLN A 161 -12.87 11.99 -11.23
CA GLN A 161 -13.37 13.32 -10.86
C GLN A 161 -12.24 14.33 -10.63
N ARG A 162 -11.08 13.86 -10.18
CA ARG A 162 -9.88 14.67 -9.95
C ARG A 162 -9.00 14.83 -11.20
N GLY A 163 -9.36 14.22 -12.34
CA GLY A 163 -8.56 14.25 -13.55
C GLY A 163 -7.24 13.45 -13.45
N LEU A 164 -7.17 12.49 -12.54
CA LEU A 164 -5.97 11.66 -12.31
C LEU A 164 -6.04 10.30 -13.02
N LEU A 165 -7.24 9.89 -13.45
CA LEU A 165 -7.45 8.54 -13.99
C LEU A 165 -6.76 8.33 -15.35
N ASP A 166 -6.64 9.38 -16.16
CA ASP A 166 -6.01 9.31 -17.49
C ASP A 166 -4.48 9.05 -17.40
N ASP A 167 -3.87 9.40 -16.26
CA ASP A 167 -2.44 9.17 -15.97
C ASP A 167 -2.22 8.08 -14.92
N THR A 168 -3.28 7.38 -14.51
CA THR A 168 -3.22 6.36 -13.46
C THR A 168 -3.90 5.07 -13.89
N LEU A 169 -3.13 4.03 -14.11
CA LEU A 169 -3.67 2.70 -14.36
C LEU A 169 -4.03 2.02 -13.05
N VAL A 170 -5.32 1.77 -12.83
CA VAL A 170 -5.83 0.96 -11.72
C VAL A 170 -5.94 -0.49 -12.19
N VAL A 171 -5.27 -1.39 -11.50
CA VAL A 171 -5.30 -2.84 -11.76
C VAL A 171 -5.86 -3.55 -10.54
N TRP A 172 -6.91 -4.33 -10.74
CA TRP A 172 -7.51 -5.14 -9.69
C TRP A 172 -7.50 -6.62 -10.09
N GLY A 173 -7.11 -7.48 -9.18
CA GLY A 173 -7.09 -8.92 -9.41
C GLY A 173 -6.61 -9.70 -8.20
N GLY A 174 -6.71 -11.02 -8.28
CA GLY A 174 -6.05 -11.94 -7.37
C GLY A 174 -4.74 -12.48 -7.95
N GLU A 175 -3.94 -13.12 -7.11
CA GLU A 175 -2.68 -13.77 -7.51
C GLU A 175 -2.91 -15.06 -8.31
N PHE A 176 -4.09 -15.69 -8.15
CA PHE A 176 -4.40 -16.99 -8.68
C PHE A 176 -5.90 -17.14 -8.93
N GLY A 177 -6.28 -18.03 -9.83
CA GLY A 177 -7.67 -18.34 -10.11
C GLY A 177 -8.21 -19.50 -9.28
N ARG A 178 -9.50 -19.77 -9.45
CA ARG A 178 -10.21 -20.86 -8.79
C ARG A 178 -10.86 -21.79 -9.82
N GLY A 179 -10.73 -23.09 -9.58
CA GLY A 179 -11.34 -24.13 -10.41
C GLY A 179 -12.86 -24.18 -10.30
N VAL A 180 -13.49 -24.79 -11.31
CA VAL A 180 -14.92 -25.10 -11.27
C VAL A 180 -15.24 -26.28 -10.33
N ALA A 181 -14.26 -27.14 -10.11
CA ALA A 181 -14.39 -28.24 -9.16
C ALA A 181 -14.42 -27.72 -7.72
N GLY A 182 -15.34 -28.29 -6.95
CA GLY A 182 -15.43 -27.98 -5.53
C GLY A 182 -14.32 -28.63 -4.72
N GLN A 183 -14.09 -28.07 -3.53
CA GLN A 183 -13.20 -28.64 -2.52
C GLN A 183 -13.96 -28.83 -1.21
N GLY A 184 -13.60 -29.88 -0.48
CA GLY A 184 -14.32 -30.25 0.73
C GLY A 184 -15.74 -30.77 0.41
N LYS A 185 -16.72 -30.30 1.17
CA LYS A 185 -18.15 -30.62 0.93
C LYS A 185 -18.70 -29.65 -0.12
N TRP A 186 -18.26 -29.83 -1.37
CA TRP A 186 -18.56 -28.92 -2.49
C TRP A 186 -20.07 -28.77 -2.81
N ASP A 187 -20.88 -29.72 -2.40
CA ASP A 187 -22.33 -29.77 -2.58
C ASP A 187 -23.10 -29.17 -1.39
N SER A 188 -22.42 -28.57 -0.47
CA SER A 188 -22.97 -27.93 0.73
C SER A 188 -22.59 -26.45 0.83
N PRO A 189 -23.28 -25.66 1.68
CA PRO A 189 -22.89 -24.28 1.98
C PRO A 189 -21.47 -24.12 2.54
N ASP A 190 -20.89 -25.21 3.06
CA ASP A 190 -19.53 -25.28 3.59
C ASP A 190 -18.47 -25.61 2.53
N GLY A 191 -18.87 -25.82 1.30
CA GLY A 191 -17.97 -26.09 0.19
C GLY A 191 -17.06 -24.90 -0.14
N GLY A 192 -15.90 -25.22 -0.71
CA GLY A 192 -14.92 -24.25 -1.20
C GLY A 192 -14.52 -24.56 -2.64
N ARG A 193 -13.46 -23.89 -3.09
CA ARG A 193 -12.86 -24.14 -4.40
C ARG A 193 -11.35 -24.21 -4.30
N ASP A 194 -10.77 -25.12 -5.08
CA ASP A 194 -9.32 -25.25 -5.19
C ASP A 194 -8.73 -24.23 -6.17
N HIS A 195 -7.43 -24.03 -6.09
CA HIS A 195 -6.69 -23.15 -6.97
C HIS A 195 -6.67 -23.62 -8.41
N HIS A 196 -6.70 -22.68 -9.35
CA HIS A 196 -6.52 -22.96 -10.77
C HIS A 196 -5.79 -21.82 -11.46
N PRO A 197 -4.55 -22.02 -11.96
CA PRO A 197 -3.68 -20.93 -12.41
C PRO A 197 -4.20 -20.21 -13.68
N ARG A 198 -5.13 -20.79 -14.41
CA ARG A 198 -5.67 -20.26 -15.66
C ARG A 198 -7.10 -19.73 -15.57
N CYS A 199 -7.75 -19.84 -14.41
CA CYS A 199 -9.15 -19.45 -14.22
C CYS A 199 -9.24 -18.21 -13.33
N PHE A 200 -8.69 -17.09 -13.76
CA PHE A 200 -8.73 -15.84 -13.03
C PHE A 200 -9.26 -14.71 -13.90
N THR A 201 -9.76 -13.67 -13.26
CA THR A 201 -10.20 -12.43 -13.91
C THR A 201 -9.45 -11.26 -13.30
N MET A 202 -9.05 -10.35 -14.16
CA MET A 202 -8.53 -9.04 -13.77
C MET A 202 -9.35 -7.96 -14.47
N TRP A 203 -9.48 -6.81 -13.84
CA TRP A 203 -9.98 -5.63 -14.53
C TRP A 203 -8.99 -4.48 -14.39
N LEU A 204 -9.04 -3.58 -15.38
CA LEU A 204 -8.17 -2.41 -15.47
C LEU A 204 -9.05 -1.19 -15.75
N ALA A 205 -8.66 -0.05 -15.19
CA ALA A 205 -9.31 1.24 -15.46
C ALA A 205 -8.25 2.34 -15.51
N GLY A 206 -8.42 3.29 -16.46
CA GLY A 206 -7.51 4.42 -16.64
C GLY A 206 -6.24 4.09 -17.43
N GLY A 207 -5.22 4.98 -17.38
CA GLY A 207 -3.91 4.85 -18.03
C GLY A 207 -3.82 5.48 -19.40
#